data_df0211e5eb7d1520d3631926af646b33
#
_entry.id   df0211e5eb7d1520d3631926af646b33
#
_cell.length_a   1.000
_cell.length_b   1.000
_cell.length_c   1.000
_cell.angle_alpha   90.00
_cell.angle_beta   90.00
_cell.angle_gamma   90.00
#
_symmetry.space_group_name_H-M   'P 1'
#
loop_
_entity.id
_entity.type
_entity.pdbx_description
1 polymer ?
#
loop_
_entity_poly.entity_id
_entity_poly.type
_entity_poly.pdbx_seq_one_letter_code
_entity_poly.pdbx_strand_id
1 'polypeptide(L)'
;MRGFSKSGGDTNGFVNAWLSDNRYEDYYTRRGLNDCRREMITFCFLAAQGGCEPQLLAHITVNLRTGNSCSFLRNNISQCLPYIGYPRTLNALCCVNEAVEPKK
;
A
#
# COMPACT_ATOMS: atom_id res chain seq x y z
N MET A 1 9.43 -3.61 -11.80
CA MET A 1 8.89 -2.25 -11.69
C MET A 1 9.33 -1.30 -12.77
N ARG A 2 9.84 -1.85 -13.84
CA ARG A 2 10.27 -1.01 -14.96
C ARG A 2 9.12 -0.24 -15.61
N GLY A 3 7.97 -0.90 -15.74
CA GLY A 3 6.82 -0.20 -16.30
C GLY A 3 6.37 0.97 -15.45
N PHE A 4 6.54 0.84 -14.14
CA PHE A 4 6.20 1.90 -13.22
C PHE A 4 7.10 3.12 -13.43
N SER A 5 8.40 2.87 -13.60
CA SER A 5 9.33 3.95 -13.83
C SER A 5 9.07 4.68 -15.15
N LYS A 6 8.47 3.99 -16.10
CA LYS A 6 8.23 4.57 -17.42
C LYS A 6 6.86 5.20 -17.56
N SER A 7 6.06 5.18 -16.51
CA SER A 7 4.66 5.57 -16.63
C SER A 7 4.43 7.07 -16.60
N GLY A 8 5.43 7.87 -16.26
CA GLY A 8 5.25 9.31 -16.16
C GLY A 8 5.96 10.06 -17.26
N GLY A 9 5.73 11.37 -17.34
CA GLY A 9 6.51 12.25 -18.18
C GLY A 9 7.88 12.48 -17.57
N ASP A 10 8.64 13.43 -18.10
CA ASP A 10 10.01 13.65 -17.65
C ASP A 10 10.08 13.85 -16.14
N THR A 11 9.23 14.73 -15.59
CA THR A 11 9.24 15.01 -14.16
C THR A 11 8.79 13.78 -13.37
N ASN A 12 7.73 13.13 -13.83
CA ASN A 12 7.21 11.95 -13.15
C ASN A 12 8.16 10.76 -13.28
N GLY A 13 8.87 10.66 -14.38
CA GLY A 13 9.83 9.60 -14.56
C GLY A 13 10.94 9.64 -13.53
N PHE A 14 11.39 10.84 -13.18
CA PHE A 14 12.42 11.04 -12.18
C PHE A 14 11.93 10.53 -10.81
N VAL A 15 10.73 10.93 -10.43
CA VAL A 15 10.16 10.51 -9.16
C VAL A 15 9.91 9.01 -9.15
N ASN A 16 9.45 8.46 -10.26
CA ASN A 16 9.20 7.02 -10.35
C ASN A 16 10.50 6.22 -10.23
N ALA A 17 11.59 6.73 -10.78
CA ALA A 17 12.88 6.06 -10.64
C ALA A 17 13.31 6.04 -9.18
N TRP A 18 13.18 7.15 -8.47
CA TRP A 18 13.46 7.20 -7.05
C TRP A 18 12.62 6.21 -6.28
N LEU A 19 11.34 6.17 -6.60
CA LEU A 19 10.41 5.27 -5.93
C LEU A 19 10.84 3.82 -6.10
N SER A 20 11.20 3.44 -7.32
CA SER A 20 11.64 2.08 -7.59
C SER A 20 12.90 1.74 -6.80
N ASP A 21 13.88 2.63 -6.83
CA ASP A 21 15.14 2.39 -6.14
C ASP A 21 14.94 2.26 -4.64
N ASN A 22 14.26 3.23 -4.04
CA ASN A 22 14.08 3.24 -2.60
C ASN A 22 13.20 2.09 -2.14
N ARG A 23 12.13 1.82 -2.86
CA ARG A 23 11.14 0.87 -2.42
C ARG A 23 11.57 -0.56 -2.65
N TYR A 24 12.10 -0.85 -3.83
CA TYR A 24 12.34 -2.22 -4.23
C TYR A 24 13.77 -2.67 -4.06
N GLU A 25 14.70 -1.75 -3.97
CA GLU A 25 16.10 -2.09 -3.77
C GLU A 25 16.58 -1.79 -2.38
N ASP A 26 16.22 -0.62 -1.85
CA ASP A 26 16.70 -0.24 -0.54
C ASP A 26 15.88 -0.86 0.57
N TYR A 27 14.57 -0.80 0.46
CA TYR A 27 13.71 -1.25 1.55
C TYR A 27 13.50 -2.75 1.55
N TYR A 28 13.29 -3.35 0.40
CA TYR A 28 12.98 -4.76 0.33
C TYR A 28 14.20 -5.65 0.51
N THR A 29 15.39 -5.13 0.28
CA THR A 29 16.60 -5.90 0.52
C THR A 29 17.14 -5.75 1.93
N ARG A 30 16.58 -4.85 2.72
CA ARG A 30 17.02 -4.66 4.10
C ARG A 30 16.66 -5.85 4.96
N ARG A 31 17.49 -6.07 5.95
CA ARG A 31 17.19 -7.09 6.95
C ARG A 31 16.28 -6.51 8.01
N GLY A 32 15.64 -7.37 8.78
CA GLY A 32 14.85 -7.00 9.92
C GLY A 32 13.37 -7.20 9.75
N LEU A 33 12.83 -6.85 8.58
CA LEU A 33 11.41 -7.03 8.30
C LEU A 33 11.26 -7.93 7.10
N ASN A 34 10.33 -8.88 7.17
CA ASN A 34 10.01 -9.69 6.00
C ASN A 34 9.02 -8.92 5.10
N ASP A 35 8.73 -9.50 3.95
CA ASP A 35 7.90 -8.82 2.96
C ASP A 35 6.48 -8.58 3.49
N CYS A 36 5.93 -9.53 4.22
CA CYS A 36 4.59 -9.37 4.77
C CYS A 36 4.49 -8.16 5.69
N ARG A 37 5.47 -7.99 6.56
CA ARG A 37 5.45 -6.88 7.49
C ARG A 37 5.67 -5.55 6.79
N ARG A 38 6.57 -5.53 5.80
CA ARG A 38 6.81 -4.31 5.04
C ARG A 38 5.56 -3.86 4.31
N GLU A 39 4.87 -4.80 3.69
CA GLU A 39 3.66 -4.44 2.97
C GLU A 39 2.55 -4.00 3.91
N MET A 40 2.44 -4.62 5.08
CA MET A 40 1.47 -4.19 6.06
C MET A 40 1.74 -2.76 6.52
N ILE A 41 3.00 -2.44 6.78
CA ILE A 41 3.38 -1.09 7.20
C ILE A 41 3.10 -0.09 6.08
N THR A 42 3.45 -0.44 4.84
CA THR A 42 3.18 0.42 3.69
C THR A 42 1.68 0.68 3.55
N PHE A 43 0.87 -0.35 3.70
CA PHE A 43 -0.58 -0.22 3.66
C PHE A 43 -1.06 0.78 4.72
N CYS A 44 -0.56 0.66 5.94
CA CYS A 44 -0.97 1.56 7.01
C CYS A 44 -0.56 3.00 6.73
N PHE A 45 0.62 3.21 6.19
CA PHE A 45 1.07 4.56 5.83
C PHE A 45 0.19 5.18 4.75
N LEU A 46 -0.13 4.41 3.73
CA LEU A 46 -0.97 4.94 2.65
C LEU A 46 -2.38 5.23 3.16
N ALA A 47 -2.91 4.37 4.02
CA ALA A 47 -4.21 4.60 4.59
C ALA A 47 -4.22 5.89 5.44
N ALA A 48 -3.17 6.10 6.21
CA ALA A 48 -3.07 7.28 7.06
C ALA A 48 -2.90 8.55 6.25
N GLN A 49 -2.18 8.47 5.15
CA GLN A 49 -1.95 9.63 4.30
C GLN A 49 -3.24 10.12 3.65
N GLY A 50 -4.03 9.21 3.13
CA GLY A 50 -5.27 9.56 2.45
C GLY A 50 -5.02 10.14 1.07
N GLY A 51 -6.05 10.15 0.24
CA GLY A 51 -5.96 10.75 -1.08
C GLY A 51 -5.10 9.98 -2.07
N CYS A 52 -4.79 8.73 -1.78
CA CYS A 52 -3.94 7.91 -2.64
C CYS A 52 -4.57 6.55 -2.87
N GLU A 53 -5.86 6.53 -3.19
CA GLU A 53 -6.60 5.28 -3.35
C GLU A 53 -5.99 4.33 -4.37
N PRO A 54 -5.54 4.79 -5.55
CA PRO A 54 -4.92 3.84 -6.48
C PRO A 54 -3.70 3.14 -5.91
N GLN A 55 -2.84 3.87 -5.22
CA GLN A 55 -1.67 3.29 -4.58
C GLN A 55 -2.07 2.37 -3.44
N LEU A 56 -3.09 2.77 -2.69
CA LEU A 56 -3.59 1.96 -1.59
C LEU A 56 -4.12 0.63 -2.09
N LEU A 57 -4.92 0.64 -3.16
CA LEU A 57 -5.44 -0.58 -3.76
C LEU A 57 -4.31 -1.48 -4.25
N ALA A 58 -3.30 -0.90 -4.89
CA ALA A 58 -2.17 -1.67 -5.38
C ALA A 58 -1.46 -2.40 -4.23
N HIS A 59 -1.27 -1.73 -3.12
CA HIS A 59 -0.57 -2.33 -1.99
C HIS A 59 -1.43 -3.30 -1.21
N ILE A 60 -2.74 -3.11 -1.21
CA ILE A 60 -3.63 -4.13 -0.67
C ILE A 60 -3.47 -5.43 -1.46
N THR A 61 -3.43 -5.33 -2.78
CA THR A 61 -3.23 -6.50 -3.62
C THR A 61 -1.91 -7.19 -3.30
N VAL A 62 -0.83 -6.42 -3.14
CA VAL A 62 0.46 -7.00 -2.80
C VAL A 62 0.40 -7.66 -1.42
N ASN A 63 -0.26 -7.03 -0.46
CA ASN A 63 -0.44 -7.64 0.87
C ASN A 63 -1.11 -9.00 0.76
N LEU A 64 -2.17 -9.09 -0.02
CA LEU A 64 -2.87 -10.36 -0.18
C LEU A 64 -1.97 -11.41 -0.82
N ARG A 65 -1.13 -11.02 -1.75
CA ARG A 65 -0.21 -11.95 -2.40
C ARG A 65 0.89 -12.42 -1.48
N THR A 66 1.30 -11.60 -0.53
CA THR A 66 2.35 -12.01 0.41
C THR A 66 1.80 -12.85 1.56
N GLY A 67 0.50 -13.02 1.63
CA GLY A 67 -0.11 -13.86 2.65
C GLY A 67 -0.86 -13.13 3.73
N ASN A 68 -0.89 -11.81 3.69
CA ASN A 68 -1.67 -11.04 4.65
C ASN A 68 -3.15 -11.10 4.24
N SER A 69 -4.01 -11.53 5.15
CA SER A 69 -5.42 -11.72 4.82
C SER A 69 -6.18 -10.39 4.93
N CYS A 70 -7.38 -10.39 4.35
CA CYS A 70 -8.27 -9.24 4.48
C CYS A 70 -8.59 -8.93 5.93
N SER A 71 -8.85 -9.97 6.72
CA SER A 71 -9.13 -9.80 8.14
C SER A 71 -7.97 -9.13 8.84
N PHE A 72 -6.75 -9.56 8.49
CA PHE A 72 -5.55 -8.96 9.06
C PHE A 72 -5.46 -7.48 8.72
N LEU A 73 -5.70 -7.12 7.47
CA LEU A 73 -5.65 -5.73 7.05
C LEU A 73 -6.75 -4.89 7.71
N ARG A 74 -7.96 -5.44 7.82
CA ARG A 74 -9.04 -4.73 8.49
C ARG A 74 -8.72 -4.50 9.96
N ASN A 75 -8.15 -5.49 10.62
CA ASN A 75 -7.76 -5.34 12.02
C ASN A 75 -6.69 -4.29 12.18
N ASN A 76 -5.71 -4.28 11.29
CA ASN A 76 -4.65 -3.27 11.35
C ASN A 76 -5.20 -1.88 11.21
N ILE A 77 -6.09 -1.67 10.25
CA ILE A 77 -6.62 -0.33 10.01
C ILE A 77 -7.54 0.10 11.16
N SER A 78 -8.24 -0.85 11.76
CA SER A 78 -9.06 -0.54 12.94
C SER A 78 -8.22 -0.05 14.10
N GLN A 79 -7.02 -0.59 14.24
CA GLN A 79 -6.11 -0.15 15.28
C GLN A 79 -5.54 1.23 14.98
N CYS A 80 -5.51 1.62 13.74
CA CYS A 80 -5.05 2.95 13.36
C CYS A 80 -6.12 4.01 13.59
N LEU A 81 -7.37 3.61 13.75
CA LEU A 81 -8.50 4.54 13.83
C LEU A 81 -8.28 5.69 14.81
N PRO A 82 -7.81 5.46 16.06
CA PRO A 82 -7.63 6.57 17.00
C PRO A 82 -6.62 7.62 16.52
N TYR A 83 -5.78 7.26 15.57
CA TYR A 83 -4.71 8.15 15.10
C TYR A 83 -5.04 8.81 13.77
N ILE A 84 -5.79 8.15 12.92
CA ILE A 84 -6.05 8.67 11.56
C ILE A 84 -7.49 9.14 11.37
N GLY A 85 -8.40 8.75 12.25
CA GLY A 85 -9.78 9.23 12.22
C GLY A 85 -10.67 8.39 11.33
N TYR A 86 -11.98 8.62 11.45
CA TYR A 86 -12.97 7.85 10.72
C TYR A 86 -12.90 7.99 9.20
N PRO A 87 -12.74 9.21 8.65
CA PRO A 87 -12.75 9.30 7.19
C PRO A 87 -11.67 8.45 6.52
N ARG A 88 -10.46 8.51 7.02
CA ARG A 88 -9.37 7.73 6.44
C ARG A 88 -9.52 6.25 6.71
N THR A 89 -10.00 5.90 7.89
CA THR A 89 -10.25 4.51 8.23
C THR A 89 -11.31 3.91 7.33
N LEU A 90 -12.43 4.59 7.16
CA LEU A 90 -13.51 4.11 6.31
C LEU A 90 -13.08 4.01 4.86
N ASN A 91 -12.28 4.96 4.40
CA ASN A 91 -11.74 4.92 3.05
C ASN A 91 -10.86 3.68 2.84
N ALA A 92 -9.99 3.39 3.79
CA ALA A 92 -9.12 2.22 3.70
C ALA A 92 -9.92 0.93 3.74
N LEU A 93 -10.93 0.84 4.59
CA LEU A 93 -11.78 -0.36 4.65
C LEU A 93 -12.52 -0.56 3.33
N CYS A 94 -12.98 0.53 2.74
CA CYS A 94 -13.63 0.47 1.44
C CYS A 94 -12.68 -0.08 0.38
N CYS A 95 -11.44 0.36 0.40
CA CYS A 95 -10.44 -0.11 -0.55
C CYS A 95 -10.14 -1.61 -0.35
N VAL A 96 -10.06 -2.06 0.90
CA VAL A 96 -9.86 -3.49 1.17
C VAL A 96 -11.02 -4.31 0.60
N ASN A 97 -12.23 -3.85 0.84
CA ASN A 97 -13.40 -4.56 0.32
C ASN A 97 -13.42 -4.58 -1.20
N GLU A 98 -13.07 -3.46 -1.82
CA GLU A 98 -13.04 -3.40 -3.28
C GLU A 98 -12.00 -4.36 -3.86
N ALA A 99 -10.87 -4.51 -3.19
CA ALA A 99 -9.79 -5.35 -3.69
C ALA A 99 -10.15 -6.84 -3.66
N VAL A 100 -10.98 -7.25 -2.71
CA VAL A 100 -11.29 -8.68 -2.57
C VAL A 100 -12.58 -9.09 -3.23
N GLU A 101 -13.48 -8.17 -3.46
CA GLU A 101 -14.76 -8.50 -4.09
C GLU A 101 -14.70 -8.20 -5.57
N PRO A 102 -14.95 -9.21 -6.41
CA PRO A 102 -14.91 -8.96 -7.85
C PRO A 102 -15.96 -7.93 -8.24
N LYS A 103 -15.62 -7.15 -9.24
CA LYS A 103 -16.57 -6.21 -9.79
C LYS A 103 -17.65 -6.95 -10.52
N LYS A 104 -18.84 -6.45 -10.42
CA LYS A 104 -19.97 -7.05 -11.10
C LYS A 104 -20.30 -6.33 -12.39
#